data_d2503c877859db19bb8a80d2d762e793
#
_entry.id   d2503c877859db19bb8a80d2d762e793
#
_cell.length_a   1.000
_cell.length_b   1.000
_cell.length_c   1.000
_cell.angle_alpha   90.00
_cell.angle_beta   90.00
_cell.angle_gamma   90.00
#
_symmetry.space_group_name_H-M   'P 1'
#
loop_
_entity.id
_entity.type
_entity.pdbx_description
1 polymer ?
#
loop_
_entity_poly.entity_id
_entity_poly.type
_entity_poly.pdbx_seq_one_letter_code
_entity_poly.pdbx_strand_id
1 'polypeptide(L)'
;MDFDKALDIISYIKNLECVSYVINDGYHRFKFDVDKSQVDHKYANMEDHSEHEEEVLDRGKIAQLVISLNDDALAEEIAQHINTNFRGYAIAYVNVNCVDIVPEGVSKAEALYYIEDEFGYDHDAIYTIGDSFNDVPMLEEFHGVSVAHAKEAVQGKAEKICKDIEECIDWLMSLQ
;
A
#
# COMPACT_ATOMS: atom_id res chain seq x y z
N MET A 1 -5.60 -0.30 12.42
CA MET A 1 -4.64 0.73 12.90
C MET A 1 -5.09 1.19 14.28
N ASP A 2 -4.16 1.51 15.17
CA ASP A 2 -4.50 2.22 16.40
C ASP A 2 -5.22 3.53 16.06
N PHE A 3 -6.39 3.75 16.63
CA PHE A 3 -7.28 4.82 16.16
C PHE A 3 -6.74 6.22 16.52
N ASP A 4 -6.21 6.38 17.74
CA ASP A 4 -5.67 7.67 18.16
C ASP A 4 -4.44 8.05 17.32
N LYS A 5 -3.60 7.06 16.99
CA LYS A 5 -2.44 7.27 16.10
C LYS A 5 -2.86 7.54 14.66
N ALA A 6 -3.93 6.94 14.19
CA ALA A 6 -4.49 7.27 12.88
C ALA A 6 -5.00 8.71 12.82
N LEU A 7 -5.62 9.22 13.89
CA LEU A 7 -6.03 10.62 13.98
C LEU A 7 -4.83 11.58 13.98
N ASP A 8 -3.73 11.23 14.69
CA ASP A 8 -2.48 12.01 14.64
C ASP A 8 -1.93 12.07 13.21
N ILE A 9 -1.95 10.94 12.49
CA ILE A 9 -1.52 10.88 11.08
C ILE A 9 -2.44 11.70 10.18
N ILE A 10 -3.75 11.62 10.34
CA ILE A 10 -4.72 12.43 9.56
C ILE A 10 -4.48 13.93 9.83
N SER A 11 -4.24 14.31 11.08
CA SER A 11 -3.91 15.70 11.42
C SER A 11 -2.62 16.17 10.73
N TYR A 12 -1.61 15.32 10.64
CA TYR A 12 -0.40 15.59 9.87
C TYR A 12 -0.70 15.74 8.37
N ILE A 13 -1.45 14.80 7.78
CA ILE A 13 -1.83 14.81 6.35
C ILE A 13 -2.54 16.12 5.97
N LYS A 14 -3.45 16.61 6.79
CA LYS A 14 -4.20 17.84 6.52
C LYS A 14 -3.35 19.11 6.42
N ASN A 15 -2.11 19.07 6.90
CA ASN A 15 -1.16 20.17 6.80
C ASN A 15 -0.16 20.01 5.65
N LEU A 16 -0.30 18.94 4.84
CA LEU A 16 0.57 18.69 3.68
C LEU A 16 0.00 19.33 2.40
N GLU A 17 0.89 19.57 1.44
CA GLU A 17 0.52 19.91 0.07
C GLU A 17 0.13 18.64 -0.72
N CYS A 18 -0.94 17.96 -0.28
CA CYS A 18 -1.46 16.78 -0.94
C CYS A 18 -2.78 17.07 -1.67
N VAL A 19 -3.09 16.26 -2.70
CA VAL A 19 -4.30 16.42 -3.51
C VAL A 19 -5.52 15.94 -2.73
N SER A 20 -5.42 14.73 -2.21
CA SER A 20 -6.49 14.08 -1.45
C SER A 20 -5.91 13.01 -0.54
N TYR A 21 -6.71 12.55 0.39
CA TYR A 21 -6.44 11.34 1.14
C TYR A 21 -7.68 10.45 1.22
N VAL A 22 -7.45 9.17 1.42
CA VAL A 22 -8.48 8.14 1.53
C VAL A 22 -8.38 7.51 2.89
N ILE A 23 -9.52 7.38 3.58
CA ILE A 23 -9.68 6.54 4.75
C ILE A 23 -10.34 5.23 4.32
N ASN A 24 -9.70 4.10 4.62
CA ASN A 24 -10.25 2.77 4.42
C ASN A 24 -10.56 2.17 5.80
N ASP A 25 -11.82 1.82 6.05
CA ASP A 25 -12.27 1.21 7.31
C ASP A 25 -12.21 -0.33 7.31
N GLY A 26 -11.72 -0.91 6.20
CA GLY A 26 -11.68 -2.35 5.95
C GLY A 26 -12.83 -2.87 5.08
N TYR A 27 -13.88 -2.10 4.88
CA TYR A 27 -15.05 -2.41 4.06
C TYR A 27 -15.32 -1.36 2.98
N HIS A 28 -15.12 -0.09 3.33
CA HIS A 28 -15.40 1.07 2.48
C HIS A 28 -14.19 1.97 2.39
N ARG A 29 -14.16 2.77 1.34
CA ARG A 29 -13.12 3.76 1.08
C ARG A 29 -13.78 5.13 0.96
N PHE A 30 -13.28 6.09 1.73
CA PHE A 30 -13.80 7.45 1.79
C PHE A 30 -12.69 8.40 1.38
N LYS A 31 -12.93 9.16 0.30
CA LYS A 31 -11.99 10.12 -0.24
C LYS A 31 -12.30 11.52 0.30
N PHE A 32 -11.26 12.24 0.70
CA PHE A 32 -11.33 13.63 1.15
C PHE A 32 -10.33 14.47 0.36
N ASP A 33 -10.81 15.54 -0.28
CA ASP A 33 -9.96 16.45 -1.03
C ASP A 33 -9.35 17.49 -0.09
N VAL A 34 -8.03 17.61 -0.11
CA VAL A 34 -7.27 18.66 0.58
C VAL A 34 -7.11 19.88 -0.34
N ASP A 35 -6.62 19.65 -1.55
CA ASP A 35 -6.58 20.68 -2.59
C ASP A 35 -7.69 20.44 -3.63
N LYS A 36 -8.81 21.15 -3.46
CA LYS A 36 -9.96 21.05 -4.37
C LYS A 36 -9.71 21.61 -5.77
N SER A 37 -8.60 22.30 -6.00
CA SER A 37 -8.21 22.78 -7.34
C SER A 37 -7.57 21.71 -8.20
N GLN A 38 -7.14 20.58 -7.60
CA GLN A 38 -6.50 19.46 -8.25
C GLN A 38 -7.49 18.33 -8.52
N VAL A 39 -7.29 17.63 -9.61
CA VAL A 39 -8.08 16.43 -9.94
C VAL A 39 -7.23 15.20 -9.62
N ASP A 40 -7.70 14.38 -8.71
CA ASP A 40 -7.10 13.10 -8.42
C ASP A 40 -7.62 12.03 -9.40
N HIS A 41 -6.86 11.81 -10.47
CA HIS A 41 -7.24 10.85 -11.50
C HIS A 41 -7.23 9.39 -11.00
N LYS A 42 -6.42 9.06 -10.01
CA LYS A 42 -6.33 7.70 -9.46
C LYS A 42 -7.63 7.29 -8.75
N TYR A 43 -8.28 8.24 -8.11
CA TYR A 43 -9.49 8.00 -7.31
C TYR A 43 -10.73 8.70 -7.87
N ALA A 44 -10.67 9.20 -9.12
CA ALA A 44 -11.77 9.96 -9.74
C ALA A 44 -13.09 9.18 -9.85
N ASN A 45 -13.04 7.85 -9.91
CA ASN A 45 -14.19 6.97 -10.00
C ASN A 45 -14.54 6.28 -8.67
N MET A 46 -13.93 6.69 -7.56
CA MET A 46 -14.27 6.15 -6.27
C MET A 46 -15.63 6.68 -5.83
N GLU A 47 -16.51 5.77 -5.42
CA GLU A 47 -17.76 6.17 -4.77
C GLU A 47 -17.41 6.78 -3.42
N ASP A 48 -17.82 8.01 -3.22
CA ASP A 48 -17.76 8.67 -1.93
C ASP A 48 -19.02 8.26 -1.16
N HIS A 49 -18.84 7.42 -0.14
CA HIS A 49 -19.96 6.90 0.66
C HIS A 49 -20.30 7.79 1.86
N SER A 50 -19.52 8.83 2.11
CA SER A 50 -19.74 9.79 3.17
C SER A 50 -19.40 11.20 2.70
N GLU A 51 -20.30 12.13 2.95
CA GLU A 51 -20.09 13.55 2.66
C GLU A 51 -19.25 14.24 3.76
N HIS A 52 -19.14 13.63 4.96
CA HIS A 52 -18.50 14.23 6.13
C HIS A 52 -17.46 13.30 6.75
N GLU A 53 -16.24 13.81 6.87
CA GLU A 53 -15.14 13.07 7.51
C GLU A 53 -15.47 12.67 8.96
N GLU A 54 -16.16 13.52 9.70
CA GLU A 54 -16.56 13.26 11.09
C GLU A 54 -17.40 11.98 11.20
N GLU A 55 -18.31 11.73 10.25
CA GLU A 55 -19.13 10.51 10.22
C GLU A 55 -18.29 9.25 10.01
N VAL A 56 -17.22 9.35 9.20
CA VAL A 56 -16.28 8.25 8.99
C VAL A 56 -15.46 7.99 10.24
N LEU A 57 -14.97 9.03 10.88
CA LEU A 57 -14.18 8.94 12.10
C LEU A 57 -14.98 8.45 13.30
N ASP A 58 -16.27 8.80 13.39
CA ASP A 58 -17.18 8.31 14.45
C ASP A 58 -17.36 6.78 14.44
N ARG A 59 -17.03 6.12 13.33
CA ARG A 59 -17.04 4.65 13.26
C ARG A 59 -15.90 4.00 14.06
N GLY A 60 -14.88 4.76 14.43
CA GLY A 60 -13.78 4.31 15.26
C GLY A 60 -12.88 3.24 14.61
N LYS A 61 -12.89 3.13 13.27
CA LYS A 61 -12.14 2.11 12.53
C LYS A 61 -11.39 2.73 11.35
N ILE A 62 -10.09 2.54 11.35
CA ILE A 62 -9.22 2.89 10.22
C ILE A 62 -8.30 1.71 9.97
N ALA A 63 -8.43 1.07 8.82
CA ALA A 63 -7.58 -0.04 8.39
C ALA A 63 -6.37 0.46 7.61
N GLN A 64 -6.54 1.49 6.78
CA GLN A 64 -5.51 2.05 5.92
C GLN A 64 -5.81 3.53 5.66
N LEU A 65 -4.74 4.31 5.49
CA LEU A 65 -4.79 5.65 4.93
C LEU A 65 -4.00 5.66 3.63
N VAL A 66 -4.47 6.40 2.62
CA VAL A 66 -3.74 6.59 1.37
C VAL A 66 -3.69 8.09 1.07
N ILE A 67 -2.50 8.61 0.80
CA ILE A 67 -2.30 10.01 0.42
C ILE A 67 -2.03 10.06 -1.08
N SER A 68 -2.70 10.93 -1.81
CA SER A 68 -2.44 11.22 -3.21
C SER A 68 -1.68 12.54 -3.35
N LEU A 69 -0.60 12.52 -4.12
CA LEU A 69 0.34 13.61 -4.28
C LEU A 69 0.60 13.89 -5.76
N ASN A 70 1.11 15.10 -6.07
CA ASN A 70 1.59 15.44 -7.40
C ASN A 70 3.14 15.45 -7.48
N ASP A 71 3.83 15.07 -6.40
CA ASP A 71 5.29 15.12 -6.29
C ASP A 71 5.82 13.82 -5.65
N ASP A 72 6.62 13.07 -6.41
CA ASP A 72 7.21 11.80 -5.97
C ASP A 72 8.24 11.99 -4.86
N ALA A 73 9.00 13.11 -4.85
CA ALA A 73 9.98 13.38 -3.81
C ALA A 73 9.30 13.65 -2.46
N LEU A 74 8.16 14.36 -2.49
CA LEU A 74 7.34 14.59 -1.31
C LEU A 74 6.74 13.27 -0.79
N ALA A 75 6.39 12.33 -1.68
CA ALA A 75 5.90 11.01 -1.27
C ALA A 75 6.96 10.24 -0.44
N GLU A 76 8.22 10.28 -0.87
CA GLU A 76 9.33 9.65 -0.14
C GLU A 76 9.57 10.32 1.23
N GLU A 77 9.53 11.66 1.29
CA GLU A 77 9.67 12.42 2.54
C GLU A 77 8.56 12.08 3.54
N ILE A 78 7.31 12.02 3.08
CA ILE A 78 6.16 11.68 3.92
C ILE A 78 6.27 10.24 4.43
N ALA A 79 6.61 9.30 3.55
CA ALA A 79 6.78 7.90 3.96
C ALA A 79 7.88 7.77 5.02
N GLN A 80 9.01 8.45 4.84
CA GLN A 80 10.10 8.48 5.83
C GLN A 80 9.64 9.11 7.16
N HIS A 81 8.87 10.21 7.10
CA HIS A 81 8.31 10.84 8.30
C HIS A 81 7.42 9.88 9.09
N ILE A 82 6.48 9.20 8.41
CA ILE A 82 5.59 8.23 9.04
C ILE A 82 6.39 7.07 9.66
N ASN A 83 7.30 6.47 8.90
CA ASN A 83 8.11 5.33 9.33
C ASN A 83 9.04 5.66 10.50
N THR A 84 9.36 6.95 10.70
CA THR A 84 10.20 7.41 11.80
C THR A 84 9.37 7.74 13.04
N ASN A 85 8.30 8.53 12.88
CA ASN A 85 7.57 9.13 14.00
C ASN A 85 6.40 8.26 14.50
N PHE A 86 5.91 7.32 13.67
CA PHE A 86 4.82 6.41 14.02
C PHE A 86 5.25 4.94 14.08
N ARG A 87 6.55 4.70 14.26
CA ARG A 87 7.12 3.37 14.41
C ARG A 87 6.44 2.61 15.57
N GLY A 88 6.09 1.35 15.34
CA GLY A 88 5.34 0.52 16.28
C GLY A 88 3.81 0.64 16.14
N TYR A 89 3.33 1.57 15.28
CA TYR A 89 1.90 1.78 15.03
C TYR A 89 1.53 1.72 13.56
N ALA A 90 2.34 2.31 12.69
CA ALA A 90 2.07 2.38 11.26
C ALA A 90 3.36 2.26 10.44
N ILE A 91 3.21 1.75 9.22
CA ILE A 91 4.24 1.73 8.20
C ILE A 91 3.68 2.37 6.92
N ALA A 92 4.52 3.14 6.23
CA ALA A 92 4.18 3.82 4.99
C ALA A 92 5.03 3.30 3.83
N TYR A 93 4.38 3.06 2.70
CA TYR A 93 4.99 2.65 1.45
C TYR A 93 4.70 3.67 0.35
N VAL A 94 5.73 4.03 -0.42
CA VAL A 94 5.55 4.86 -1.63
C VAL A 94 5.05 3.96 -2.76
N ASN A 95 3.95 4.38 -3.38
CA ASN A 95 3.34 3.70 -4.51
C ASN A 95 3.07 4.73 -5.61
N VAL A 96 4.05 4.91 -6.50
CA VAL A 96 4.08 5.97 -7.52
C VAL A 96 3.93 7.34 -6.84
N ASN A 97 2.89 8.09 -7.13
CA ASN A 97 2.56 9.39 -6.54
C ASN A 97 1.58 9.30 -5.35
N CYS A 98 1.55 8.16 -4.67
CA CYS A 98 0.76 7.94 -3.47
C CYS A 98 1.61 7.39 -2.33
N VAL A 99 1.13 7.60 -1.11
CA VAL A 99 1.69 6.96 0.09
C VAL A 99 0.60 6.09 0.72
N ASP A 100 0.82 4.79 0.72
CA ASP A 100 -0.02 3.81 1.40
C ASP A 100 0.45 3.67 2.85
N ILE A 101 -0.42 3.95 3.82
CA ILE A 101 -0.12 3.86 5.26
C ILE A 101 -1.00 2.78 5.87
N VAL A 102 -0.37 1.76 6.42
CA VAL A 102 -1.05 0.61 7.04
C VAL A 102 -0.55 0.39 8.48
N PRO A 103 -1.26 -0.39 9.31
CA PRO A 103 -0.73 -0.79 10.61
C PRO A 103 0.64 -1.46 10.47
N GLU A 104 1.57 -1.20 11.39
CA GLU A 104 2.82 -1.95 11.44
C GLU A 104 2.54 -3.44 11.66
N GLY A 105 3.28 -4.32 10.98
CA GLY A 105 3.00 -5.76 10.96
C GLY A 105 1.94 -6.18 9.94
N VAL A 106 1.39 -5.24 9.15
CA VAL A 106 0.51 -5.56 8.04
C VAL A 106 1.27 -5.37 6.72
N SER A 107 1.47 -6.46 6.02
CA SER A 107 2.11 -6.48 4.69
C SER A 107 1.48 -7.55 3.81
N LYS A 108 1.84 -7.56 2.52
CA LYS A 108 1.42 -8.63 1.62
C LYS A 108 2.05 -9.97 2.00
N ALA A 109 3.26 -9.97 2.57
CA ALA A 109 3.89 -11.17 3.09
C ALA A 109 3.13 -11.74 4.30
N GLU A 110 2.77 -10.91 5.27
CA GLU A 110 1.97 -11.34 6.42
C GLU A 110 0.60 -11.93 6.00
N ALA A 111 -0.02 -11.37 4.98
CA ALA A 111 -1.25 -11.93 4.42
C ALA A 111 -1.03 -13.32 3.80
N LEU A 112 0.12 -13.55 3.15
CA LEU A 112 0.47 -14.84 2.58
C LEU A 112 0.80 -15.87 3.68
N TYR A 113 1.51 -15.49 4.74
CA TYR A 113 1.73 -16.37 5.90
C TYR A 113 0.41 -16.78 6.56
N TYR A 114 -0.55 -15.86 6.66
CA TYR A 114 -1.89 -16.21 7.14
C TYR A 114 -2.59 -17.22 6.24
N ILE A 115 -2.49 -17.05 4.91
CA ILE A 115 -3.08 -17.96 3.92
C ILE A 115 -2.39 -19.34 3.98
N GLU A 116 -1.06 -19.39 4.11
CA GLU A 116 -0.27 -20.60 4.28
C GLU A 116 -0.75 -21.39 5.50
N ASP A 117 -0.85 -20.73 6.66
CA ASP A 117 -1.30 -21.34 7.91
C ASP A 117 -2.76 -21.84 7.83
N GLU A 118 -3.67 -21.01 7.33
CA GLU A 118 -5.11 -21.28 7.32
C GLU A 118 -5.48 -22.41 6.33
N PHE A 119 -4.80 -22.46 5.17
CA PHE A 119 -5.10 -23.42 4.11
C PHE A 119 -4.09 -24.57 3.99
N GLY A 120 -3.01 -24.52 4.75
CA GLY A 120 -1.98 -25.56 4.76
C GLY A 120 -1.18 -25.63 3.45
N TYR A 121 -0.94 -24.49 2.81
CA TYR A 121 -0.08 -24.45 1.63
C TYR A 121 1.39 -24.64 2.03
N ASP A 122 2.16 -25.28 1.17
CA ASP A 122 3.61 -25.40 1.32
C ASP A 122 4.26 -24.05 0.96
N HIS A 123 5.07 -23.53 1.85
CA HIS A 123 5.80 -22.28 1.65
C HIS A 123 6.58 -22.26 0.33
N ASP A 124 7.29 -23.36 0.06
CA ASP A 124 8.10 -23.52 -1.16
C ASP A 124 7.26 -23.65 -2.44
N ALA A 125 5.94 -23.75 -2.33
CA ALA A 125 5.01 -23.77 -3.47
C ALA A 125 4.36 -22.40 -3.76
N ILE A 126 4.65 -21.37 -2.96
CA ILE A 126 4.05 -20.04 -3.12
C ILE A 126 4.97 -19.14 -3.94
N TYR A 127 4.48 -18.71 -5.10
CA TYR A 127 5.12 -17.74 -5.97
C TYR A 127 4.40 -16.40 -5.92
N THR A 128 5.17 -15.33 -5.86
CA THR A 128 4.63 -13.96 -5.78
C THR A 128 5.11 -13.12 -6.95
N ILE A 129 4.27 -12.20 -7.41
CA ILE A 129 4.62 -11.26 -8.49
C ILE A 129 4.37 -9.85 -7.98
N GLY A 130 5.37 -8.96 -8.13
CA GLY A 130 5.27 -7.59 -7.65
C GLY A 130 6.10 -6.59 -8.47
N ASP A 131 5.71 -5.30 -8.37
CA ASP A 131 6.33 -4.20 -9.10
C ASP A 131 6.63 -2.97 -8.22
N SER A 132 6.13 -2.94 -6.99
CA SER A 132 6.14 -1.78 -6.11
C SER A 132 6.83 -2.07 -4.77
N PHE A 133 7.17 -1.01 -4.03
CA PHE A 133 7.86 -1.17 -2.73
C PHE A 133 7.01 -1.90 -1.68
N ASN A 134 5.70 -1.80 -1.73
CA ASN A 134 4.80 -2.55 -0.85
C ASN A 134 4.74 -4.06 -1.18
N ASP A 135 5.32 -4.49 -2.32
CA ASP A 135 5.47 -5.89 -2.71
C ASP A 135 6.79 -6.50 -2.19
N VAL A 136 7.77 -5.65 -1.88
CA VAL A 136 9.12 -6.10 -1.49
C VAL A 136 9.08 -7.15 -0.38
N PRO A 137 8.30 -7.02 0.70
CA PRO A 137 8.27 -8.07 1.73
C PRO A 137 7.88 -9.45 1.18
N MET A 138 6.87 -9.53 0.31
CA MET A 138 6.47 -10.83 -0.26
C MET A 138 7.45 -11.36 -1.32
N LEU A 139 8.19 -10.46 -2.00
CA LEU A 139 9.20 -10.87 -2.97
C LEU A 139 10.46 -11.43 -2.29
N GLU A 140 10.79 -10.95 -1.08
CA GLU A 140 11.94 -11.41 -0.29
C GLU A 140 11.64 -12.70 0.51
N GLU A 141 10.41 -12.86 0.96
CA GLU A 141 10.02 -13.97 1.85
C GLU A 141 9.55 -15.21 1.10
N PHE A 142 9.02 -15.06 -0.11
CA PHE A 142 8.50 -16.15 -0.94
C PHE A 142 9.29 -16.22 -2.27
N HIS A 143 8.92 -17.13 -3.17
CA HIS A 143 9.50 -17.17 -4.52
C HIS A 143 9.06 -15.94 -5.33
N GLY A 144 9.78 -14.83 -5.12
CA GLY A 144 9.46 -13.53 -5.66
C GLY A 144 9.83 -13.36 -7.12
N VAL A 145 8.89 -12.92 -7.94
CA VAL A 145 9.10 -12.53 -9.33
C VAL A 145 8.76 -11.06 -9.50
N SER A 146 9.66 -10.29 -10.09
CA SER A 146 9.38 -8.90 -10.44
C SER A 146 9.17 -8.75 -11.94
N VAL A 147 8.58 -7.64 -12.36
CA VAL A 147 8.34 -7.32 -13.77
C VAL A 147 9.30 -6.25 -14.26
N ALA A 148 9.57 -6.22 -15.57
CA ALA A 148 10.61 -5.38 -16.17
C ALA A 148 10.36 -3.87 -16.02
N HIS A 149 9.11 -3.44 -15.80
CA HIS A 149 8.79 -2.03 -15.57
C HIS A 149 8.91 -1.58 -14.11
N ALA A 150 9.16 -2.51 -13.18
CA ALA A 150 9.41 -2.18 -11.77
C ALA A 150 10.72 -1.39 -11.61
N LYS A 151 10.81 -0.60 -10.52
CA LYS A 151 12.07 0.09 -10.18
C LYS A 151 13.18 -0.94 -9.90
N GLU A 152 14.43 -0.64 -10.29
CA GLU A 152 15.59 -1.52 -10.07
C GLU A 152 15.72 -1.99 -8.61
N ALA A 153 15.42 -1.10 -7.65
CA ALA A 153 15.45 -1.44 -6.23
C ALA A 153 14.42 -2.52 -5.83
N VAL A 154 13.30 -2.61 -6.54
CA VAL A 154 12.28 -3.68 -6.36
C VAL A 154 12.72 -4.94 -7.10
N GLN A 155 13.20 -4.81 -8.35
CA GLN A 155 13.71 -5.93 -9.13
C GLN A 155 14.84 -6.68 -8.42
N GLY A 156 15.74 -5.94 -7.73
CA GLY A 156 16.83 -6.51 -6.96
C GLY A 156 16.43 -7.33 -5.73
N LYS A 157 15.14 -7.37 -5.39
CA LYS A 157 14.55 -8.14 -4.29
C LYS A 157 13.87 -9.44 -4.73
N ALA A 158 13.69 -9.62 -6.04
CA ALA A 158 13.07 -10.79 -6.61
C ALA A 158 14.12 -11.81 -7.09
N GLU A 159 13.75 -13.09 -7.04
CA GLU A 159 14.58 -14.19 -7.57
C GLU A 159 14.61 -14.17 -9.10
N LYS A 160 13.59 -13.65 -9.73
CA LYS A 160 13.43 -13.62 -11.18
C LYS A 160 12.76 -12.31 -11.63
N ILE A 161 13.18 -11.85 -12.82
CA ILE A 161 12.54 -10.73 -13.51
C ILE A 161 11.92 -11.26 -14.80
N CYS A 162 10.62 -11.02 -15.00
CA CYS A 162 9.89 -11.30 -16.23
C CYS A 162 9.54 -9.99 -16.93
N LYS A 163 9.35 -10.04 -18.23
CA LYS A 163 8.93 -8.88 -19.01
C LYS A 163 7.58 -8.33 -18.54
N ASP A 164 6.64 -9.25 -18.33
CA ASP A 164 5.26 -9.00 -17.93
C ASP A 164 4.67 -10.21 -17.17
N ILE A 165 3.43 -10.11 -16.76
CA ILE A 165 2.72 -11.18 -16.01
C ILE A 165 2.54 -12.43 -16.88
N GLU A 166 2.36 -12.29 -18.20
CA GLU A 166 2.15 -13.41 -19.11
C GLU A 166 3.42 -14.29 -19.16
N GLU A 167 4.59 -13.68 -19.37
CA GLU A 167 5.87 -14.40 -19.33
C GLU A 167 6.11 -15.08 -17.96
N CYS A 168 5.68 -14.43 -16.90
CA CYS A 168 5.79 -15.00 -15.56
C CYS A 168 4.95 -16.27 -15.40
N ILE A 169 3.71 -16.25 -15.87
CA ILE A 169 2.82 -17.42 -15.85
C ILE A 169 3.39 -18.54 -16.72
N ASP A 170 3.86 -18.24 -17.94
CA ASP A 170 4.47 -19.22 -18.84
C ASP A 170 5.70 -19.88 -18.20
N TRP A 171 6.52 -19.09 -17.54
CA TRP A 171 7.66 -19.62 -16.79
C TRP A 171 7.21 -20.55 -15.65
N LEU A 172 6.25 -20.14 -14.83
CA LEU A 172 5.72 -20.97 -13.73
C LEU A 172 5.14 -22.29 -14.23
N MET A 173 4.41 -22.27 -15.34
CA MET A 173 3.87 -23.47 -15.97
C MET A 173 4.98 -24.40 -16.49
N SER A 174 6.15 -23.87 -16.82
CA SER A 174 7.31 -24.67 -17.26
C SER A 174 8.06 -25.36 -16.13
N LEU A 175 7.78 -25.03 -14.86
CA LEU A 175 8.38 -25.66 -13.67
C LEU A 175 7.68 -26.96 -13.26
N GLN A 176 6.47 -27.21 -13.80
CA GLN A 176 5.67 -28.41 -13.55
C GLN A 176 6.06 -29.55 -14.49
#